data_4cb7645c99e412ec35e0167a44ece6cf
#
_entry.id   4cb7645c99e412ec35e0167a44ece6cf
#
_cell.length_a   1.000
_cell.length_b   1.000
_cell.length_c   1.000
_cell.angle_alpha   90.00
_cell.angle_beta   90.00
_cell.angle_gamma   90.00
#
_symmetry.space_group_name_H-M   'P 1'
#
loop_
_entity.id
_entity.type
_entity.pdbx_description
1 polymer ?
#
loop_
_entity_poly.entity_id
_entity_poly.type
_entity_poly.pdbx_seq_one_letter_code
_entity_poly.pdbx_strand_id
1 'polypeptide(L)'
;VGSTISALLLLIIYLVYKNQKLKNKQQKQEYELTTAISKIETQNKLQEQRLSISRDLHDNIGAQLTFIISSIETLKQAFNITDDKINHKLLSISNFTKETITELRDTIWAMNHAEIDFNEIRSRILSFVDKAQTSNEHINITFERDSVLDNLHFSSVEGMNIFRITQEAVNNAMKYSGAQNITLNAKKIDNQIKIIIKDDGKGFDINKTELGNGILNMQKRASELKAIISIESEIGKGTSIILTIPKAKT
;
A
#
# COMPACT_ATOMS: atom_id res chain seq x y z
N VAL A 1 -52.53 56.70 24.49
CA VAL A 1 -51.20 57.16 24.14
C VAL A 1 -50.12 56.22 24.72
N GLY A 2 -50.23 55.77 26.01
CA GLY A 2 -49.20 54.86 26.63
C GLY A 2 -49.17 53.48 26.03
N SER A 3 -50.28 52.89 25.62
CA SER A 3 -50.37 51.54 25.03
C SER A 3 -49.77 51.46 23.60
N THR A 4 -49.85 52.54 22.83
CA THR A 4 -49.29 52.63 21.49
C THR A 4 -47.75 52.77 21.51
N ILE A 5 -47.23 53.50 22.51
CA ILE A 5 -45.78 53.66 22.69
C ILE A 5 -45.14 52.33 23.13
N SER A 6 -45.79 51.58 24.05
CA SER A 6 -45.28 50.29 24.49
C SER A 6 -45.33 49.24 23.39
N ALA A 7 -46.32 49.20 22.52
CA ALA A 7 -46.37 48.32 21.36
C ALA A 7 -45.31 48.64 20.34
N LEU A 8 -44.98 49.90 20.11
CA LEU A 8 -43.90 50.32 19.19
C LEU A 8 -42.53 49.94 19.72
N LEU A 9 -42.27 50.07 21.02
CA LEU A 9 -41.04 49.63 21.66
C LEU A 9 -40.85 48.12 21.55
N LEU A 10 -41.88 47.33 21.79
CA LEU A 10 -41.82 45.87 21.63
C LEU A 10 -41.54 45.46 20.17
N LEU A 11 -42.13 46.16 19.22
CA LEU A 11 -41.86 45.93 17.79
C LEU A 11 -40.39 46.22 17.43
N ILE A 12 -39.83 47.32 17.93
CA ILE A 12 -38.42 47.68 17.71
C ILE A 12 -37.51 46.63 18.34
N ILE A 13 -37.74 46.21 19.56
CA ILE A 13 -36.97 45.16 20.23
C ILE A 13 -37.04 43.84 19.42
N TYR A 14 -38.22 43.47 18.94
CA TYR A 14 -38.39 42.27 18.10
C TYR A 14 -37.61 42.37 16.80
N LEU A 15 -37.65 43.51 16.12
CA LEU A 15 -36.93 43.74 14.87
C LEU A 15 -35.41 43.70 15.09
N VAL A 16 -34.90 44.32 16.16
CA VAL A 16 -33.49 44.27 16.52
C VAL A 16 -33.04 42.82 16.83
N TYR A 17 -33.84 42.10 17.64
CA TYR A 17 -33.57 40.69 17.93
C TYR A 17 -33.54 39.83 16.67
N LYS A 18 -34.54 39.98 15.77
CA LYS A 18 -34.62 39.26 14.51
C LYS A 18 -33.42 39.56 13.60
N ASN A 19 -33.03 40.83 13.52
CA ASN A 19 -31.89 41.27 12.73
C ASN A 19 -30.57 40.70 13.29
N GLN A 20 -30.39 40.73 14.61
CA GLN A 20 -29.23 40.14 15.30
C GLN A 20 -29.15 38.63 15.07
N LYS A 21 -30.27 37.94 15.17
CA LYS A 21 -30.36 36.50 14.91
C LYS A 21 -30.00 36.15 13.45
N LEU A 22 -30.46 36.96 12.50
CA LEU A 22 -30.10 36.78 11.08
C LEU A 22 -28.61 37.02 10.83
N LYS A 23 -28.08 38.10 11.41
CA LYS A 23 -26.63 38.44 11.30
C LYS A 23 -25.75 37.35 11.90
N ASN A 24 -26.09 36.80 13.06
CA ASN A 24 -25.39 35.71 13.68
C ASN A 24 -25.41 34.43 12.81
N LYS A 25 -26.55 34.15 12.17
CA LYS A 25 -26.68 33.02 11.25
C LYS A 25 -25.79 33.20 10.02
N GLN A 26 -25.78 34.41 9.44
CA GLN A 26 -24.92 34.74 8.31
C GLN A 26 -23.44 34.61 8.66
N GLN A 27 -23.01 35.16 9.79
CA GLN A 27 -21.63 35.04 10.26
C GLN A 27 -21.19 33.57 10.48
N LYS A 28 -22.08 32.76 11.04
CA LYS A 28 -21.82 31.34 11.22
C LYS A 28 -21.63 30.61 9.88
N GLN A 29 -22.51 30.89 8.91
CA GLN A 29 -22.40 30.30 7.56
C GLN A 29 -21.14 30.76 6.84
N GLU A 30 -20.76 32.02 6.95
CA GLU A 30 -19.53 32.57 6.38
C GLU A 30 -18.30 31.94 7.00
N TYR A 31 -18.29 31.74 8.32
CA TYR A 31 -17.21 31.06 9.01
C TYR A 31 -17.08 29.58 8.59
N GLU A 32 -18.21 28.87 8.51
CA GLU A 32 -18.23 27.47 8.04
C GLU A 32 -17.73 27.35 6.60
N LEU A 33 -18.16 28.27 5.72
CA LEU A 33 -17.72 28.32 4.33
C LEU A 33 -16.21 28.61 4.22
N THR A 34 -15.73 29.61 4.93
CA THR A 34 -14.29 29.97 4.91
C THR A 34 -13.43 28.83 5.44
N THR A 35 -13.89 28.15 6.49
CA THR A 35 -13.21 26.98 7.04
C THR A 35 -13.19 25.82 6.03
N ALA A 36 -14.29 25.58 5.34
CA ALA A 36 -14.38 24.55 4.31
C ALA A 36 -13.44 24.85 3.11
N ILE A 37 -13.40 26.10 2.65
CA ILE A 37 -12.50 26.55 1.57
C ILE A 37 -11.05 26.35 2.00
N SER A 38 -10.67 26.84 3.17
CA SER A 38 -9.29 26.68 3.68
C SER A 38 -8.87 25.20 3.79
N LYS A 39 -9.80 24.32 4.17
CA LYS A 39 -9.54 22.87 4.21
C LYS A 39 -9.31 22.31 2.81
N ILE A 40 -10.11 22.69 1.82
CA ILE A 40 -9.97 22.27 0.43
C ILE A 40 -8.64 22.77 -0.15
N GLU A 41 -8.29 24.04 0.07
CA GLU A 41 -7.02 24.63 -0.38
C GLU A 41 -5.81 23.89 0.20
N THR A 42 -5.88 23.54 1.49
CA THR A 42 -4.82 22.78 2.16
C THR A 42 -4.69 21.37 1.55
N GLN A 43 -5.82 20.70 1.30
CA GLN A 43 -5.82 19.40 0.65
C GLN A 43 -5.24 19.45 -0.77
N ASN A 44 -5.64 20.45 -1.56
CA ASN A 44 -5.10 20.64 -2.92
C ASN A 44 -3.59 20.89 -2.90
N LYS A 45 -3.11 21.73 -1.99
CA LYS A 45 -1.67 21.98 -1.82
C LYS A 45 -0.89 20.71 -1.47
N LEU A 46 -1.41 19.90 -0.56
CA LEU A 46 -0.81 18.61 -0.20
C LEU A 46 -0.78 17.66 -1.40
N GLN A 47 -1.84 17.65 -2.20
CA GLN A 47 -1.90 16.82 -3.40
C GLN A 47 -0.90 17.28 -4.47
N GLU A 48 -0.79 18.57 -4.71
CA GLU A 48 0.22 19.14 -5.62
C GLU A 48 1.65 18.81 -5.17
N GLN A 49 1.94 18.92 -3.87
CA GLN A 49 3.23 18.55 -3.32
C GLN A 49 3.53 17.05 -3.51
N ARG A 50 2.56 16.18 -3.27
CA ARG A 50 2.72 14.73 -3.51
C ARG A 50 3.03 14.43 -4.98
N LEU A 51 2.31 15.05 -5.90
CA LEU A 51 2.53 14.88 -7.34
C LEU A 51 3.90 15.42 -7.77
N SER A 52 4.34 16.56 -7.25
CA SER A 52 5.67 17.10 -7.50
C SER A 52 6.77 16.19 -7.03
N ILE A 53 6.70 15.75 -5.75
CA ILE A 53 7.68 14.81 -5.17
C ILE A 53 7.70 13.49 -5.96
N SER A 54 6.54 12.98 -6.33
CA SER A 54 6.40 11.76 -7.14
C SER A 54 7.13 11.88 -8.48
N ARG A 55 6.99 13.02 -9.15
CA ARG A 55 7.67 13.30 -10.41
C ARG A 55 9.18 13.45 -10.23
N ASP A 56 9.60 14.20 -9.23
CA ASP A 56 11.02 14.40 -8.92
C ASP A 56 11.72 13.07 -8.57
N LEU A 57 11.05 12.20 -7.81
CA LEU A 57 11.57 10.87 -7.51
C LEU A 57 11.70 9.99 -8.76
N HIS A 58 10.68 10.02 -9.64
CA HIS A 58 10.71 9.26 -10.88
C HIS A 58 11.82 9.72 -11.81
N ASP A 59 11.91 11.03 -12.05
CA ASP A 59 12.78 11.59 -13.08
C ASP A 59 14.24 11.64 -12.62
N ASN A 60 14.50 11.97 -11.37
CA ASN A 60 15.87 12.08 -10.87
C ASN A 60 16.40 10.74 -10.37
N ILE A 61 15.76 10.16 -9.34
CA ILE A 61 16.30 8.94 -8.70
C ILE A 61 16.13 7.73 -9.62
N GLY A 62 15.00 7.62 -10.32
CA GLY A 62 14.76 6.55 -11.28
C GLY A 62 15.81 6.54 -12.42
N ALA A 63 16.15 7.70 -12.96
CA ALA A 63 17.18 7.85 -13.98
C ALA A 63 18.58 7.51 -13.43
N GLN A 64 18.93 7.98 -12.23
CA GLN A 64 20.22 7.68 -11.60
C GLN A 64 20.42 6.18 -11.35
N LEU A 65 19.40 5.52 -10.82
CA LEU A 65 19.46 4.07 -10.59
C LEU A 65 19.56 3.28 -11.91
N THR A 66 18.86 3.71 -12.95
CA THR A 66 18.98 3.11 -14.30
C THR A 66 20.38 3.30 -14.86
N PHE A 67 20.98 4.47 -14.67
CA PHE A 67 22.37 4.74 -15.06
C PHE A 67 23.36 3.83 -14.34
N ILE A 68 23.16 3.56 -13.04
CA ILE A 68 23.99 2.61 -12.28
C ILE A 68 23.96 1.21 -12.91
N ILE A 69 22.75 0.70 -13.24
CA ILE A 69 22.60 -0.61 -13.89
C ILE A 69 23.36 -0.65 -15.22
N SER A 70 23.13 0.35 -16.08
CA SER A 70 23.78 0.46 -17.38
C SER A 70 25.30 0.55 -17.25
N SER A 71 25.80 1.31 -16.26
CA SER A 71 27.23 1.43 -15.99
C SER A 71 27.85 0.08 -15.58
N ILE A 72 27.16 -0.70 -14.75
CA ILE A 72 27.60 -2.05 -14.36
C ILE A 72 27.68 -2.97 -15.59
N GLU A 73 26.68 -2.95 -16.45
CA GLU A 73 26.66 -3.74 -17.68
C GLU A 73 27.78 -3.34 -18.64
N THR A 74 28.00 -2.05 -18.82
CA THR A 74 29.11 -1.50 -19.63
C THR A 74 30.48 -1.89 -19.08
N LEU A 75 30.68 -1.80 -17.75
CA LEU A 75 31.92 -2.23 -17.11
C LEU A 75 32.19 -3.74 -17.33
N LYS A 76 31.17 -4.58 -17.19
CA LYS A 76 31.32 -6.02 -17.45
C LYS A 76 31.79 -6.32 -18.87
N GLN A 77 31.22 -5.61 -19.86
CA GLN A 77 31.54 -5.77 -21.28
C GLN A 77 32.92 -5.18 -21.63
N ALA A 78 33.18 -3.95 -21.18
CA ALA A 78 34.39 -3.22 -21.57
C ALA A 78 35.67 -3.85 -21.01
N PHE A 79 35.61 -4.41 -19.81
CA PHE A 79 36.79 -5.02 -19.14
C PHE A 79 36.82 -6.54 -19.22
N ASN A 80 35.91 -7.19 -19.96
CA ASN A 80 35.84 -8.65 -20.08
C ASN A 80 36.02 -9.37 -18.72
N ILE A 81 35.25 -8.90 -17.69
CA ILE A 81 35.42 -9.37 -16.34
C ILE A 81 35.08 -10.86 -16.25
N THR A 82 36.08 -11.70 -16.07
CA THR A 82 35.97 -13.17 -15.97
C THR A 82 36.08 -13.66 -14.53
N ASP A 83 36.49 -12.80 -13.58
CA ASP A 83 36.60 -13.16 -12.17
C ASP A 83 35.20 -13.37 -11.57
N ASP A 84 34.93 -14.59 -11.08
CA ASP A 84 33.64 -14.99 -10.53
C ASP A 84 33.23 -14.16 -9.30
N LYS A 85 34.19 -13.77 -8.44
CA LYS A 85 33.91 -12.96 -7.25
C LYS A 85 33.47 -11.56 -7.63
N ILE A 86 34.15 -10.96 -8.62
CA ILE A 86 33.78 -9.63 -9.13
C ILE A 86 32.42 -9.70 -9.83
N ASN A 87 32.24 -10.69 -10.71
CA ASN A 87 30.96 -10.91 -11.39
C ASN A 87 29.78 -11.07 -10.40
N HIS A 88 29.98 -11.87 -9.35
CA HIS A 88 28.98 -12.08 -8.32
C HIS A 88 28.65 -10.79 -7.56
N LYS A 89 29.68 -9.96 -7.29
CA LYS A 89 29.48 -8.66 -6.61
C LYS A 89 28.74 -7.66 -7.50
N LEU A 90 29.08 -7.57 -8.78
CA LEU A 90 28.42 -6.71 -9.76
C LEU A 90 26.95 -7.12 -9.98
N LEU A 91 26.68 -8.43 -10.05
CA LEU A 91 25.32 -8.96 -10.09
C LEU A 91 24.52 -8.59 -8.84
N SER A 92 25.14 -8.72 -7.67
CA SER A 92 24.49 -8.33 -6.40
C SER A 92 24.12 -6.85 -6.39
N ILE A 93 25.00 -5.95 -6.84
CA ILE A 93 24.72 -4.50 -6.92
C ILE A 93 23.62 -4.23 -7.95
N SER A 94 23.68 -4.88 -9.13
CA SER A 94 22.64 -4.72 -10.16
C SER A 94 21.26 -5.15 -9.65
N ASN A 95 21.19 -6.30 -8.97
CA ASN A 95 19.92 -6.80 -8.40
C ASN A 95 19.39 -5.88 -7.30
N PHE A 96 20.25 -5.43 -6.38
CA PHE A 96 19.88 -4.46 -5.35
C PHE A 96 19.32 -3.15 -5.97
N THR A 97 19.99 -2.67 -7.04
CA THR A 97 19.53 -1.45 -7.74
C THR A 97 18.17 -1.68 -8.42
N LYS A 98 17.94 -2.84 -9.04
CA LYS A 98 16.62 -3.20 -9.62
C LYS A 98 15.53 -3.30 -8.58
N GLU A 99 15.83 -3.85 -7.41
CA GLU A 99 14.91 -3.91 -6.27
C GLU A 99 14.58 -2.49 -5.78
N THR A 100 15.58 -1.63 -5.64
CA THR A 100 15.38 -0.21 -5.24
C THR A 100 14.51 0.55 -6.24
N ILE A 101 14.69 0.35 -7.55
CA ILE A 101 13.81 0.96 -8.57
C ILE A 101 12.37 0.48 -8.39
N THR A 102 12.18 -0.79 -8.09
CA THR A 102 10.83 -1.34 -7.89
C THR A 102 10.19 -0.75 -6.64
N GLU A 103 10.92 -0.62 -5.54
CA GLU A 103 10.44 0.04 -4.32
C GLU A 103 10.11 1.52 -4.53
N LEU A 104 10.93 2.21 -5.30
CA LEU A 104 10.69 3.60 -5.67
C LEU A 104 9.39 3.75 -6.48
N ARG A 105 9.18 2.93 -7.50
CA ARG A 105 7.95 2.94 -8.31
C ARG A 105 6.70 2.69 -7.49
N ASP A 106 6.78 1.78 -6.53
CA ASP A 106 5.65 1.49 -5.64
C ASP A 106 5.37 2.64 -4.68
N THR A 107 6.41 3.31 -4.19
CA THR A 107 6.26 4.52 -3.37
C THR A 107 5.60 5.65 -4.16
N ILE A 108 6.06 5.88 -5.40
CA ILE A 108 5.48 6.85 -6.33
C ILE A 108 4.00 6.53 -6.59
N TRP A 109 3.68 5.27 -6.82
CA TRP A 109 2.30 4.86 -7.03
C TRP A 109 1.43 5.13 -5.80
N ALA A 110 1.91 4.78 -4.60
CA ALA A 110 1.20 5.04 -3.36
C ALA A 110 0.98 6.54 -3.09
N MET A 111 1.90 7.40 -3.52
CA MET A 111 1.75 8.85 -3.40
C MET A 111 0.71 9.44 -4.36
N ASN A 112 0.50 8.82 -5.51
CA ASN A 112 -0.42 9.31 -6.55
C ASN A 112 -1.89 8.90 -6.30
N HIS A 113 -2.14 7.98 -5.36
CA HIS A 113 -3.48 7.51 -5.03
C HIS A 113 -3.78 7.83 -3.56
N ALA A 114 -4.93 8.44 -3.28
CA ALA A 114 -5.37 8.69 -1.90
C ALA A 114 -6.00 7.43 -1.30
N GLU A 115 -6.84 6.78 -2.07
CA GLU A 115 -7.53 5.53 -1.75
C GLU A 115 -7.48 4.61 -2.96
N ILE A 116 -7.50 3.31 -2.71
CA ILE A 116 -7.52 2.26 -3.72
C ILE A 116 -8.56 1.21 -3.32
N ASP A 117 -9.19 0.59 -4.30
CA ASP A 117 -10.09 -0.54 -4.06
C ASP A 117 -9.32 -1.88 -4.05
N PHE A 118 -9.99 -2.92 -3.58
CA PHE A 118 -9.38 -4.26 -3.54
C PHE A 118 -9.07 -4.80 -4.94
N ASN A 119 -9.81 -4.39 -5.99
CA ASN A 119 -9.55 -4.81 -7.35
C ASN A 119 -8.23 -4.27 -7.89
N GLU A 120 -7.83 -3.06 -7.49
CA GLU A 120 -6.52 -2.49 -7.84
C GLU A 120 -5.39 -3.28 -7.18
N ILE A 121 -5.55 -3.64 -5.89
CA ILE A 121 -4.58 -4.52 -5.18
C ILE A 121 -4.50 -5.87 -5.88
N ARG A 122 -5.65 -6.47 -6.19
CA ARG A 122 -5.75 -7.74 -6.91
C ARG A 122 -5.06 -7.68 -8.27
N SER A 123 -5.31 -6.64 -9.05
CA SER A 123 -4.71 -6.49 -10.38
C SER A 123 -3.18 -6.44 -10.31
N ARG A 124 -2.62 -5.81 -9.27
CA ARG A 124 -1.18 -5.82 -9.02
C ARG A 124 -0.66 -7.19 -8.63
N ILE A 125 -1.38 -7.90 -7.75
CA ILE A 125 -1.02 -9.28 -7.35
C ILE A 125 -1.02 -10.19 -8.58
N LEU A 126 -2.07 -10.13 -9.42
CA LEU A 126 -2.16 -10.93 -10.63
C LEU A 126 -1.04 -10.63 -11.64
N SER A 127 -0.73 -9.35 -11.86
CA SER A 127 0.40 -8.96 -12.72
C SER A 127 1.75 -9.44 -12.18
N PHE A 128 1.92 -9.49 -10.87
CA PHE A 128 3.12 -10.06 -10.24
C PHE A 128 3.16 -11.58 -10.41
N VAL A 129 2.06 -12.27 -10.15
CA VAL A 129 1.91 -13.74 -10.28
C VAL A 129 2.20 -14.18 -11.72
N ASP A 130 1.64 -13.49 -12.72
CA ASP A 130 1.86 -13.77 -14.14
C ASP A 130 3.35 -13.71 -14.50
N LYS A 131 4.04 -12.65 -14.09
CA LYS A 131 5.49 -12.52 -14.29
C LYS A 131 6.28 -13.61 -13.57
N ALA A 132 5.87 -13.96 -12.35
CA ALA A 132 6.51 -14.99 -11.56
C ALA A 132 6.38 -16.37 -12.19
N GLN A 133 5.20 -16.72 -12.72
CA GLN A 133 4.95 -17.96 -13.45
C GLN A 133 5.73 -18.03 -14.77
N THR A 134 5.75 -16.94 -15.53
CA THR A 134 6.55 -16.87 -16.78
C THR A 134 8.04 -17.12 -16.53
N SER A 135 8.55 -16.72 -15.38
CA SER A 135 9.96 -16.96 -15.00
C SER A 135 10.22 -18.34 -14.40
N ASN A 136 9.17 -19.08 -14.01
CA ASN A 136 9.26 -20.40 -13.35
C ASN A 136 8.11 -21.30 -13.81
N GLU A 137 8.23 -21.86 -15.01
CA GLU A 137 7.19 -22.67 -15.67
C GLU A 137 6.77 -23.92 -14.88
N HIS A 138 7.53 -24.33 -13.86
CA HIS A 138 7.25 -25.52 -13.04
C HIS A 138 6.37 -25.22 -11.81
N ILE A 139 6.08 -23.95 -11.53
CA ILE A 139 5.29 -23.56 -10.35
C ILE A 139 3.93 -23.05 -10.81
N ASN A 140 2.88 -23.67 -10.30
CA ASN A 140 1.50 -23.21 -10.52
C ASN A 140 1.09 -22.28 -9.38
N ILE A 141 0.71 -21.05 -9.70
CA ILE A 141 0.26 -20.05 -8.72
C ILE A 141 -1.20 -19.70 -9.01
N THR A 142 -2.08 -19.92 -8.04
CA THR A 142 -3.52 -19.60 -8.18
C THR A 142 -3.93 -18.53 -7.19
N PHE A 143 -4.87 -17.66 -7.61
CA PHE A 143 -5.43 -16.63 -6.75
C PHE A 143 -6.96 -16.65 -6.78
N GLU A 144 -7.55 -16.93 -5.64
CA GLU A 144 -8.99 -16.94 -5.41
C GLU A 144 -9.37 -15.84 -4.41
N ARG A 145 -10.57 -15.32 -4.51
CA ARG A 145 -11.10 -14.30 -3.60
C ARG A 145 -12.60 -14.36 -3.43
N ASP A 146 -13.08 -13.84 -2.33
CA ASP A 146 -14.48 -13.53 -2.14
C ASP A 146 -14.83 -12.24 -2.89
N SER A 147 -15.91 -12.24 -3.69
CA SER A 147 -16.35 -11.06 -4.45
C SER A 147 -16.76 -9.86 -3.57
N VAL A 148 -17.13 -10.11 -2.32
CA VAL A 148 -17.46 -9.07 -1.33
C VAL A 148 -16.27 -8.14 -1.05
N LEU A 149 -15.02 -8.58 -1.31
CA LEU A 149 -13.83 -7.78 -1.12
C LEU A 149 -13.69 -6.67 -2.16
N ASP A 150 -14.27 -6.83 -3.35
CA ASP A 150 -14.09 -5.92 -4.48
C ASP A 150 -14.53 -4.48 -4.19
N ASN A 151 -15.48 -4.29 -3.27
CA ASN A 151 -16.01 -2.98 -2.87
C ASN A 151 -15.31 -2.39 -1.62
N LEU A 152 -14.25 -3.02 -1.14
CA LEU A 152 -13.51 -2.52 0.01
C LEU A 152 -12.45 -1.52 -0.43
N HIS A 153 -12.38 -0.40 0.29
CA HIS A 153 -11.42 0.66 0.07
C HIS A 153 -10.33 0.64 1.14
N PHE A 154 -9.12 0.94 0.71
CA PHE A 154 -7.92 1.03 1.53
C PHE A 154 -7.21 2.34 1.22
N SER A 155 -6.48 2.89 2.16
CA SER A 155 -5.49 3.88 1.80
C SER A 155 -4.42 3.26 0.88
N SER A 156 -3.79 4.07 0.05
CA SER A 156 -2.73 3.59 -0.84
C SER A 156 -1.58 2.90 -0.08
N VAL A 157 -1.27 3.38 1.13
CA VAL A 157 -0.26 2.77 2.01
C VAL A 157 -0.70 1.39 2.49
N GLU A 158 -1.97 1.23 2.90
CA GLU A 158 -2.51 -0.07 3.30
C GLU A 158 -2.48 -1.07 2.15
N GLY A 159 -2.97 -0.68 0.98
CA GLY A 159 -2.97 -1.55 -0.19
C GLY A 159 -1.56 -1.93 -0.65
N MET A 160 -0.61 -1.00 -0.56
CA MET A 160 0.78 -1.29 -0.86
C MET A 160 1.39 -2.29 0.13
N ASN A 161 1.11 -2.15 1.42
CA ASN A 161 1.59 -3.09 2.41
C ASN A 161 0.98 -4.49 2.22
N ILE A 162 -0.31 -4.58 1.88
CA ILE A 162 -0.96 -5.85 1.52
C ILE A 162 -0.25 -6.49 0.32
N PHE A 163 -0.04 -5.72 -0.75
CA PHE A 163 0.66 -6.20 -1.95
C PHE A 163 2.07 -6.68 -1.63
N ARG A 164 2.86 -5.91 -0.86
CA ARG A 164 4.24 -6.25 -0.52
C ARG A 164 4.36 -7.48 0.37
N ILE A 165 3.47 -7.65 1.35
CA ILE A 165 3.43 -8.88 2.17
C ILE A 165 3.14 -10.09 1.28
N THR A 166 2.16 -9.97 0.38
CA THR A 166 1.80 -11.04 -0.57
C THR A 166 2.98 -11.37 -1.50
N GLN A 167 3.63 -10.36 -2.06
CA GLN A 167 4.79 -10.51 -2.93
C GLN A 167 5.95 -11.23 -2.22
N GLU A 168 6.28 -10.83 -1.00
CA GLU A 168 7.35 -11.44 -0.21
C GLU A 168 7.05 -12.89 0.14
N ALA A 169 5.79 -13.18 0.52
CA ALA A 169 5.34 -14.54 0.82
C ALA A 169 5.48 -15.47 -0.40
N VAL A 170 5.03 -15.02 -1.58
CA VAL A 170 5.17 -15.76 -2.84
C VAL A 170 6.65 -15.93 -3.22
N ASN A 171 7.46 -14.88 -3.12
CA ASN A 171 8.89 -14.95 -3.40
C ASN A 171 9.60 -15.96 -2.49
N ASN A 172 9.25 -16.00 -1.20
CA ASN A 172 9.81 -16.95 -0.26
C ASN A 172 9.41 -18.39 -0.61
N ALA A 173 8.15 -18.62 -0.98
CA ALA A 173 7.70 -19.91 -1.47
C ALA A 173 8.50 -20.35 -2.72
N MET A 174 8.61 -19.49 -3.73
CA MET A 174 9.36 -19.79 -4.97
C MET A 174 10.83 -20.09 -4.72
N LYS A 175 11.50 -19.33 -3.83
CA LYS A 175 12.95 -19.45 -3.59
C LYS A 175 13.32 -20.61 -2.68
N TYR A 176 12.50 -20.92 -1.69
CA TYR A 176 12.94 -21.77 -0.57
C TYR A 176 12.13 -23.03 -0.37
N SER A 177 10.88 -23.08 -0.84
CA SER A 177 9.99 -24.20 -0.52
C SER A 177 10.22 -25.44 -1.39
N GLY A 178 10.62 -25.26 -2.66
CA GLY A 178 10.59 -26.32 -3.67
C GLY A 178 9.16 -26.76 -4.03
N ALA A 179 8.16 -25.90 -3.80
CA ALA A 179 6.77 -26.18 -4.08
C ALA A 179 6.47 -26.28 -5.56
N GLN A 180 5.47 -27.07 -5.91
CA GLN A 180 4.85 -27.10 -7.23
C GLN A 180 3.62 -26.21 -7.31
N ASN A 181 2.90 -26.03 -6.18
CA ASN A 181 1.70 -25.22 -6.13
C ASN A 181 1.79 -24.17 -5.02
N ILE A 182 1.45 -22.93 -5.38
CA ILE A 182 1.27 -21.82 -4.44
C ILE A 182 -0.16 -21.31 -4.60
N THR A 183 -0.91 -21.28 -3.52
CA THR A 183 -2.30 -20.81 -3.52
C THR A 183 -2.42 -19.53 -2.72
N LEU A 184 -3.03 -18.52 -3.33
CA LEU A 184 -3.41 -17.27 -2.67
C LEU A 184 -4.92 -17.25 -2.50
N ASN A 185 -5.38 -17.01 -1.29
CA ASN A 185 -6.81 -16.90 -0.97
C ASN A 185 -7.07 -15.63 -0.19
N ALA A 186 -7.97 -14.77 -0.69
CA ALA A 186 -8.46 -13.61 0.03
C ALA A 186 -9.93 -13.79 0.41
N LYS A 187 -10.24 -13.79 1.69
CA LYS A 187 -11.59 -14.07 2.21
C LYS A 187 -12.01 -13.03 3.24
N LYS A 188 -13.31 -12.74 3.26
CA LYS A 188 -13.93 -11.99 4.35
C LYS A 188 -14.51 -12.97 5.35
N ILE A 189 -13.96 -13.01 6.56
CA ILE A 189 -14.43 -13.85 7.65
C ILE A 189 -14.88 -12.92 8.77
N ASP A 190 -16.16 -12.97 9.12
CA ASP A 190 -16.80 -12.04 10.05
C ASP A 190 -16.54 -10.59 9.62
N ASN A 191 -15.79 -9.86 10.44
CA ASN A 191 -15.49 -8.46 10.20
C ASN A 191 -13.99 -8.23 9.87
N GLN A 192 -13.29 -9.30 9.45
CA GLN A 192 -11.87 -9.29 9.13
C GLN A 192 -11.63 -9.74 7.69
N ILE A 193 -10.55 -9.28 7.11
CA ILE A 193 -10.05 -9.78 5.83
C ILE A 193 -8.88 -10.71 6.13
N LYS A 194 -8.94 -11.93 5.63
CA LYS A 194 -7.82 -12.88 5.69
C LYS A 194 -7.26 -13.10 4.31
N ILE A 195 -5.96 -12.85 4.18
CA ILE A 195 -5.18 -13.18 2.98
C ILE A 195 -4.26 -14.32 3.36
N ILE A 196 -4.42 -15.46 2.70
CA ILE A 196 -3.70 -16.70 2.99
C ILE A 196 -2.84 -17.04 1.78
N ILE A 197 -1.55 -17.16 1.98
CA ILE A 197 -0.59 -17.61 0.98
C ILE A 197 -0.04 -18.94 1.45
N LYS A 198 -0.28 -20.01 0.69
CA LYS A 198 0.11 -21.38 1.06
C LYS A 198 0.89 -22.02 -0.07
N ASP A 199 2.00 -22.66 0.26
CA ASP A 199 2.76 -23.53 -0.63
C ASP A 199 2.67 -25.00 -0.18
N ASP A 200 2.88 -25.92 -1.12
CA ASP A 200 2.92 -27.38 -0.91
C ASP A 200 4.37 -27.91 -0.81
N GLY A 201 5.32 -27.04 -0.47
CA GLY A 201 6.72 -27.38 -0.47
C GLY A 201 7.20 -28.14 0.78
N LYS A 202 8.52 -28.11 1.00
CA LYS A 202 9.17 -28.87 2.09
C LYS A 202 8.89 -28.38 3.49
N GLY A 203 8.36 -27.14 3.66
CA GLY A 203 8.19 -26.52 4.96
C GLY A 203 9.50 -26.37 5.76
N PHE A 204 9.40 -25.91 6.99
CA PHE A 204 10.53 -25.76 7.92
C PHE A 204 10.06 -25.76 9.38
N ASP A 205 10.98 -26.00 10.31
CA ASP A 205 10.73 -25.88 11.75
C ASP A 205 10.90 -24.42 12.18
N ILE A 206 9.79 -23.76 12.51
CA ILE A 206 9.76 -22.32 12.86
C ILE A 206 10.61 -22.04 14.11
N ASN A 207 10.71 -22.99 15.03
CA ASN A 207 11.45 -22.80 16.29
C ASN A 207 12.97 -22.95 16.12
N LYS A 208 13.42 -23.58 15.05
CA LYS A 208 14.85 -23.84 14.77
C LYS A 208 15.43 -22.99 13.66
N THR A 209 14.58 -22.29 12.90
CA THR A 209 15.02 -21.52 11.74
C THR A 209 15.14 -20.05 12.11
N GLU A 210 16.32 -19.47 11.94
CA GLU A 210 16.45 -18.01 12.04
C GLU A 210 15.60 -17.35 10.96
N LEU A 211 14.67 -16.52 11.41
CA LEU A 211 13.78 -15.78 10.54
C LEU A 211 14.58 -14.73 9.76
N GLY A 212 14.62 -14.89 8.44
CA GLY A 212 15.32 -13.94 7.57
C GLY A 212 14.62 -12.57 7.51
N ASN A 213 15.32 -11.59 6.93
CA ASN A 213 14.83 -10.21 6.80
C ASN A 213 13.45 -10.11 6.12
N GLY A 214 13.12 -11.01 5.20
CA GLY A 214 11.82 -11.04 4.53
C GLY A 214 10.66 -11.19 5.51
N ILE A 215 10.78 -12.09 6.49
CA ILE A 215 9.75 -12.30 7.50
C ILE A 215 9.63 -11.08 8.42
N LEU A 216 10.75 -10.52 8.86
CA LEU A 216 10.77 -9.30 9.69
C LEU A 216 10.12 -8.12 8.94
N ASN A 217 10.38 -7.98 7.67
CA ASN A 217 9.76 -6.97 6.83
C ASN A 217 8.24 -7.16 6.69
N MET A 218 7.78 -8.40 6.51
CA MET A 218 6.35 -8.70 6.49
C MET A 218 5.68 -8.38 7.82
N GLN A 219 6.30 -8.71 8.96
CA GLN A 219 5.79 -8.38 10.30
C GLN A 219 5.70 -6.88 10.52
N LYS A 220 6.73 -6.11 10.13
CA LYS A 220 6.73 -4.64 10.21
C LYS A 220 5.57 -4.05 9.40
N ARG A 221 5.39 -4.48 8.14
CA ARG A 221 4.30 -4.02 7.28
C ARG A 221 2.92 -4.40 7.82
N ALA A 222 2.77 -5.60 8.39
CA ALA A 222 1.53 -6.01 9.04
C ALA A 222 1.21 -5.12 10.26
N SER A 223 2.22 -4.75 11.05
CA SER A 223 2.06 -3.80 12.17
C SER A 223 1.58 -2.43 11.70
N GLU A 224 2.10 -1.91 10.59
CA GLU A 224 1.64 -0.64 9.98
C GLU A 224 0.16 -0.71 9.53
N LEU A 225 -0.30 -1.88 9.11
CA LEU A 225 -1.71 -2.17 8.81
C LEU A 225 -2.58 -2.37 10.05
N LYS A 226 -1.98 -2.41 11.25
CA LYS A 226 -2.64 -2.92 12.47
C LYS A 226 -3.18 -4.34 12.29
N ALA A 227 -2.58 -5.11 11.41
CA ALA A 227 -2.92 -6.47 11.06
C ALA A 227 -2.06 -7.46 11.82
N ILE A 228 -2.56 -8.68 11.93
CA ILE A 228 -1.82 -9.81 12.51
C ILE A 228 -1.32 -10.67 11.36
N ILE A 229 -0.03 -11.00 11.39
CA ILE A 229 0.55 -12.00 10.49
C ILE A 229 0.92 -13.24 11.30
N SER A 230 0.46 -14.40 10.85
CA SER A 230 0.85 -15.70 11.39
C SER A 230 1.51 -16.54 10.32
N ILE A 231 2.50 -17.32 10.72
CA ILE A 231 3.25 -18.23 9.86
C ILE A 231 3.09 -19.61 10.44
N GLU A 232 2.60 -20.53 9.64
CA GLU A 232 2.44 -21.93 9.97
C GLU A 232 3.27 -22.76 9.01
N SER A 233 4.24 -23.52 9.49
CA SER A 233 5.09 -24.36 8.66
C SER A 233 5.44 -25.64 9.41
N GLU A 234 5.41 -26.75 8.70
CA GLU A 234 5.80 -28.06 9.18
C GLU A 234 6.58 -28.78 8.11
N ILE A 235 7.65 -29.47 8.51
CA ILE A 235 8.51 -30.21 7.58
C ILE A 235 7.67 -31.24 6.81
N GLY A 236 7.76 -31.16 5.47
CA GLY A 236 7.02 -32.02 4.54
C GLY A 236 5.56 -31.63 4.29
N LYS A 237 5.06 -30.52 4.87
CA LYS A 237 3.66 -30.06 4.68
C LYS A 237 3.53 -28.66 4.06
N GLY A 238 4.66 -28.03 3.72
CA GLY A 238 4.71 -26.69 3.17
C GLY A 238 4.59 -25.59 4.22
N THR A 239 4.33 -24.36 3.75
CA THR A 239 4.20 -23.16 4.59
C THR A 239 2.91 -22.43 4.27
N SER A 240 2.28 -21.88 5.30
CA SER A 240 1.11 -21.00 5.19
C SER A 240 1.41 -19.68 5.89
N ILE A 241 1.29 -18.56 5.16
CA ILE A 241 1.37 -17.22 5.70
C ILE A 241 -0.03 -16.63 5.68
N ILE A 242 -0.52 -16.22 6.84
CA ILE A 242 -1.88 -15.71 7.03
C ILE A 242 -1.81 -14.28 7.52
N LEU A 243 -2.27 -13.35 6.70
CA LEU A 243 -2.44 -11.93 7.06
C LEU A 243 -3.90 -11.71 7.44
N THR A 244 -4.15 -11.32 8.70
CA THR A 244 -5.49 -10.99 9.21
C THR A 244 -5.58 -9.49 9.44
N ILE A 245 -6.36 -8.80 8.60
CA ILE A 245 -6.55 -7.36 8.63
C ILE A 245 -7.86 -7.09 9.38
N PRO A 246 -7.83 -6.29 10.48
CA PRO A 246 -9.06 -5.87 11.13
C PRO A 246 -9.87 -5.02 10.15
N LYS A 247 -11.19 -4.98 10.34
CA LYS A 247 -12.19 -4.35 9.45
C LYS A 247 -11.64 -3.18 8.64
N ALA A 248 -11.68 -3.35 7.30
CA ALA A 248 -11.62 -2.21 6.39
C ALA A 248 -12.81 -1.29 6.69
N LYS A 249 -12.58 0.00 6.81
CA LYS A 249 -13.66 0.99 6.92
C LYS A 249 -14.54 0.86 5.68
N THR A 250 -15.80 0.54 5.91
CA THR A 250 -16.87 0.65 4.88
C THR A 250 -17.10 2.11 4.58
#